data_dbea77bc47c993516e81323d52484c8e
#
_entry.id   dbea77bc47c993516e81323d52484c8e
#
_cell.length_a   1.000
_cell.length_b   1.000
_cell.length_c   1.000
_cell.angle_alpha   90.00
_cell.angle_beta   90.00
_cell.angle_gamma   90.00
#
_symmetry.space_group_name_H-M   'P 1'
#
loop_
_entity.id
_entity.type
_entity.pdbx_description
1 polymer ?
#
loop_
_entity_poly.entity_id
_entity_poly.type
_entity_poly.pdbx_seq_one_letter_code
_entity_poly.pdbx_strand_id
1 'polypeptide(L)'
;MTVFNTEKVDTKKQPMFFGAPLGVQRYDSYKYPAFENLTKSQLGYFWRPEEVSLQKDRGDYQSLRPEQKHIFTSNLKYQVMLDSVQGRAPGMAFAPYCSLPELEACMNVWQMMEMIHSRSYTYIMKNVYSDPSEVFDTILEDDRILERASNVTGAYDKFVNSAHQYDQSNWWREDWKGSYNSELERKELKRKLYRAVANVNILEGIRFYVSFACSFAFGELKLMEGSAKIISLIARDENQHLAITQNILNNWRKGDDPEMVDIVKEEEQWLIQAFKNTVDEEKRWAEYLFKDGSMIGLNDKLLQQYVEWVANRRIRAIGFKPIYDVPARNNPLPWTEHWISSKGLQVAPQETEVESYIVGCLLYTSDAADEE
;
A
#
# COMPACT_ATOMS: atom_id res chain seq x y z
N MET A 1 26.93 -1.75 1.93
CA MET A 1 25.86 -1.82 2.97
C MET A 1 26.30 -2.80 4.08
N THR A 2 26.07 -2.53 5.34
CA THR A 2 26.29 -3.47 6.45
C THR A 2 24.97 -3.86 7.10
N VAL A 3 24.86 -5.10 7.57
CA VAL A 3 23.65 -5.58 8.28
C VAL A 3 23.58 -5.03 9.71
N PHE A 4 24.74 -4.68 10.28
CA PHE A 4 24.82 -4.16 11.64
C PHE A 4 25.96 -3.15 11.76
N ASN A 5 25.62 -1.91 12.11
CA ASN A 5 26.59 -0.86 12.38
C ASN A 5 27.02 -0.92 13.85
N THR A 6 28.31 -1.04 14.08
CA THR A 6 28.90 -1.04 15.44
C THR A 6 29.20 0.36 15.97
N GLU A 7 29.10 1.39 15.15
CA GLU A 7 29.31 2.78 15.54
C GLU A 7 28.10 3.32 16.32
N LYS A 8 28.37 4.18 17.28
CA LYS A 8 27.32 4.87 18.02
C LYS A 8 26.75 6.02 17.18
N VAL A 9 25.55 5.83 16.67
CA VAL A 9 24.83 6.82 15.86
C VAL A 9 23.63 7.37 16.62
N ASP A 10 23.46 8.71 16.60
CA ASP A 10 22.24 9.36 17.08
C ASP A 10 21.20 9.34 15.94
N THR A 11 20.28 8.38 16.00
CA THR A 11 19.26 8.19 14.96
C THR A 11 18.34 9.40 14.78
N LYS A 12 18.13 10.22 15.83
CA LYS A 12 17.33 11.46 15.72
C LYS A 12 17.93 12.52 14.81
N LYS A 13 19.22 12.42 14.53
CA LYS A 13 19.95 13.35 13.63
C LYS A 13 20.10 12.79 12.21
N GLN A 14 19.71 11.54 11.98
CA GLN A 14 19.79 10.93 10.66
C GLN A 14 18.60 11.34 9.78
N PRO A 15 18.76 11.43 8.45
CA PRO A 15 17.63 11.48 7.54
C PRO A 15 16.88 10.14 7.58
N MET A 16 15.65 10.09 7.09
CA MET A 16 14.89 8.84 7.00
C MET A 16 15.58 7.76 6.17
N PHE A 17 16.27 8.19 5.11
CA PHE A 17 16.96 7.29 4.15
C PHE A 17 18.37 7.78 3.86
N PHE A 18 19.27 6.85 3.52
CA PHE A 18 20.65 7.14 3.13
C PHE A 18 21.49 7.87 4.18
N GLY A 19 21.12 7.75 5.46
CA GLY A 19 21.97 8.10 6.58
C GLY A 19 22.94 6.98 6.96
N ALA A 20 23.45 7.01 8.19
CA ALA A 20 24.28 5.91 8.70
C ALA A 20 23.46 4.60 8.75
N PRO A 21 24.09 3.45 8.43
CA PRO A 21 23.44 2.16 8.57
C PRO A 21 22.92 1.94 10.00
N LEU A 22 21.88 1.13 10.14
CA LEU A 22 21.29 0.80 11.44
C LEU A 22 22.21 -0.12 12.25
N GLY A 23 22.29 0.14 13.56
CA GLY A 23 22.98 -0.69 14.54
C GLY A 23 21.96 -1.31 15.51
N VAL A 24 22.11 -1.04 16.80
CA VAL A 24 21.17 -1.52 17.82
C VAL A 24 19.79 -0.92 17.57
N GLN A 25 18.80 -1.78 17.36
CA GLN A 25 17.40 -1.37 17.21
C GLN A 25 16.87 -0.86 18.55
N ARG A 26 16.52 0.43 18.61
CA ARG A 26 16.03 1.10 19.80
C ARG A 26 14.65 1.67 19.55
N TYR A 27 13.67 1.20 20.31
CA TYR A 27 12.28 1.62 20.25
C TYR A 27 11.85 2.44 21.49
N ASP A 28 12.82 3.03 22.17
CA ASP A 28 12.63 3.93 23.30
C ASP A 28 12.82 5.42 22.91
N SER A 29 13.27 5.70 21.68
CA SER A 29 13.62 7.04 21.24
C SER A 29 13.45 7.18 19.73
N TYR A 30 12.52 8.02 19.30
CA TYR A 30 12.12 8.18 17.90
C TYR A 30 12.40 9.58 17.37
N LYS A 31 12.81 9.69 16.11
CA LYS A 31 12.79 10.97 15.36
C LYS A 31 11.36 11.28 14.92
N TYR A 32 10.64 10.25 14.42
CA TYR A 32 9.27 10.37 13.93
C TYR A 32 8.34 9.35 14.61
N PRO A 33 7.76 9.70 15.78
CA PRO A 33 6.85 8.81 16.53
C PRO A 33 5.66 8.31 15.70
N ALA A 34 5.31 8.99 14.60
CA ALA A 34 4.23 8.61 13.73
C ALA A 34 4.46 7.20 13.13
N PHE A 35 5.70 6.83 12.77
CA PHE A 35 5.99 5.50 12.23
C PHE A 35 5.83 4.40 13.27
N GLU A 36 6.25 4.65 14.50
CA GLU A 36 6.03 3.72 15.62
C GLU A 36 4.53 3.53 15.90
N ASN A 37 3.75 4.62 15.87
CA ASN A 37 2.30 4.54 16.05
C ASN A 37 1.63 3.74 14.92
N LEU A 38 2.10 3.92 13.68
CA LEU A 38 1.61 3.15 12.53
C LEU A 38 2.01 1.68 12.65
N THR A 39 3.20 1.36 13.14
CA THR A 39 3.63 -0.01 13.45
C THR A 39 2.69 -0.68 14.43
N LYS A 40 2.42 -0.03 15.57
CA LYS A 40 1.50 -0.54 16.60
C LYS A 40 0.08 -0.71 16.07
N SER A 41 -0.39 0.25 15.27
CA SER A 41 -1.70 0.20 14.66
C SER A 41 -1.84 -0.99 13.70
N GLN A 42 -0.86 -1.21 12.82
CA GLN A 42 -0.84 -2.34 11.90
C GLN A 42 -0.79 -3.69 12.65
N LEU A 43 0.05 -3.82 13.66
CA LEU A 43 0.11 -5.03 14.49
C LEU A 43 -1.21 -5.30 15.22
N GLY A 44 -1.92 -4.25 15.66
CA GLY A 44 -3.24 -4.35 16.26
C GLY A 44 -4.34 -4.75 15.27
N TYR A 45 -4.10 -4.61 13.98
CA TYR A 45 -5.04 -4.95 12.91
C TYR A 45 -4.75 -6.31 12.25
N PHE A 46 -3.96 -7.16 12.88
CA PHE A 46 -3.66 -8.49 12.34
C PHE A 46 -4.93 -9.32 12.14
N TRP A 47 -5.06 -9.93 10.96
CA TRP A 47 -6.18 -10.78 10.58
C TRP A 47 -5.75 -11.84 9.57
N ARG A 48 -6.62 -12.83 9.34
CA ARG A 48 -6.41 -13.87 8.33
C ARG A 48 -7.65 -14.00 7.45
N PRO A 49 -7.51 -14.23 6.14
CA PRO A 49 -8.66 -14.35 5.24
C PRO A 49 -9.60 -15.50 5.61
N GLU A 50 -9.07 -16.57 6.21
CA GLU A 50 -9.85 -17.74 6.63
C GLU A 50 -10.88 -17.43 7.73
N GLU A 51 -10.79 -16.28 8.38
CA GLU A 51 -11.76 -15.81 9.38
C GLU A 51 -13.06 -15.31 8.76
N VAL A 52 -13.05 -15.07 7.43
CA VAL A 52 -14.24 -14.62 6.70
C VAL A 52 -14.84 -15.77 5.90
N SER A 53 -16.13 -16.08 6.15
CA SER A 53 -16.83 -17.11 5.38
C SER A 53 -17.14 -16.63 3.96
N LEU A 54 -16.80 -17.45 2.96
CA LEU A 54 -17.12 -17.24 1.55
C LEU A 54 -18.13 -18.26 0.99
N GLN A 55 -18.81 -18.99 1.85
CA GLN A 55 -19.75 -20.05 1.42
C GLN A 55 -20.87 -19.52 0.51
N LYS A 56 -21.39 -18.34 0.81
CA LYS A 56 -22.43 -17.69 0.02
C LYS A 56 -21.89 -17.18 -1.32
N ASP A 57 -20.66 -16.68 -1.33
CA ASP A 57 -20.09 -15.98 -2.47
C ASP A 57 -19.99 -16.85 -3.74
N ARG A 58 -19.75 -18.15 -3.59
CA ARG A 58 -19.73 -19.08 -4.72
C ARG A 58 -21.09 -19.17 -5.40
N GLY A 59 -22.16 -19.28 -4.63
CA GLY A 59 -23.54 -19.31 -5.15
C GLY A 59 -23.94 -17.97 -5.75
N ASP A 60 -23.58 -16.87 -5.09
CA ASP A 60 -23.78 -15.52 -5.60
C ASP A 60 -23.10 -15.35 -6.95
N TYR A 61 -21.80 -15.69 -7.06
CA TYR A 61 -21.04 -15.58 -8.30
C TYR A 61 -21.66 -16.35 -9.47
N GLN A 62 -22.14 -17.58 -9.21
CA GLN A 62 -22.81 -18.37 -10.22
C GLN A 62 -24.07 -17.69 -10.76
N SER A 63 -24.81 -16.98 -9.90
CA SER A 63 -26.04 -16.27 -10.21
C SER A 63 -25.84 -14.87 -10.79
N LEU A 64 -24.61 -14.31 -10.73
CA LEU A 64 -24.30 -13.00 -11.32
C LEU A 64 -24.58 -12.99 -12.82
N ARG A 65 -25.08 -11.85 -13.31
CA ARG A 65 -25.23 -11.59 -14.72
C ARG A 65 -23.84 -11.47 -15.39
N PRO A 66 -23.73 -11.73 -16.71
CA PRO A 66 -22.43 -11.71 -17.40
C PRO A 66 -21.62 -10.44 -17.18
N GLU A 67 -22.25 -9.26 -17.25
CA GLU A 67 -21.59 -7.97 -17.00
C GLU A 67 -21.08 -7.84 -15.54
N GLN A 68 -21.82 -8.36 -14.58
CA GLN A 68 -21.39 -8.36 -13.17
C GLN A 68 -20.21 -9.31 -12.96
N LYS A 69 -20.22 -10.49 -13.57
CA LYS A 69 -19.07 -11.42 -13.56
C LYS A 69 -17.84 -10.77 -14.17
N HIS A 70 -18.01 -10.05 -15.28
CA HIS A 70 -16.92 -9.30 -15.92
C HIS A 70 -16.32 -8.26 -14.97
N ILE A 71 -17.16 -7.43 -14.33
CA ILE A 71 -16.71 -6.40 -13.38
C ILE A 71 -15.97 -7.05 -12.21
N PHE A 72 -16.56 -8.05 -11.56
CA PHE A 72 -15.97 -8.72 -10.41
C PHE A 72 -14.62 -9.35 -10.74
N THR A 73 -14.57 -10.18 -11.80
CA THR A 73 -13.37 -10.92 -12.17
C THR A 73 -12.25 -10.01 -12.65
N SER A 74 -12.55 -9.02 -13.50
CA SER A 74 -11.55 -8.07 -13.99
C SER A 74 -10.96 -7.23 -12.86
N ASN A 75 -11.81 -6.78 -11.94
CA ASN A 75 -11.38 -6.02 -10.78
C ASN A 75 -10.51 -6.84 -9.83
N LEU A 76 -10.87 -8.11 -9.58
CA LEU A 76 -10.09 -9.02 -8.74
C LEU A 76 -8.72 -9.32 -9.36
N LYS A 77 -8.65 -9.56 -10.68
CA LYS A 77 -7.37 -9.71 -11.41
C LYS A 77 -6.46 -8.51 -11.23
N TYR A 78 -7.04 -7.30 -11.33
CA TYR A 78 -6.30 -6.06 -11.16
C TYR A 78 -5.72 -5.93 -9.75
N GLN A 79 -6.52 -6.19 -8.70
CA GLN A 79 -6.08 -6.19 -7.30
C GLN A 79 -4.94 -7.19 -7.06
N VAL A 80 -5.09 -8.43 -7.54
CA VAL A 80 -4.03 -9.47 -7.43
C VAL A 80 -2.72 -8.99 -8.03
N MET A 81 -2.76 -8.34 -9.21
CA MET A 81 -1.55 -7.85 -9.87
C MET A 81 -0.86 -6.75 -9.05
N LEU A 82 -1.62 -5.80 -8.53
CA LEU A 82 -1.08 -4.70 -7.73
C LEU A 82 -0.41 -5.21 -6.45
N ASP A 83 -1.09 -6.09 -5.70
CA ASP A 83 -0.54 -6.66 -4.46
C ASP A 83 0.57 -7.69 -4.68
N SER A 84 0.65 -8.26 -5.87
CA SER A 84 1.82 -9.07 -6.25
C SER A 84 3.10 -8.22 -6.36
N VAL A 85 2.97 -6.94 -6.69
CA VAL A 85 4.07 -5.97 -6.68
C VAL A 85 4.33 -5.48 -5.25
N GLN A 86 3.29 -5.01 -4.56
CA GLN A 86 3.39 -4.44 -3.22
C GLN A 86 3.86 -5.46 -2.17
N GLY A 87 3.47 -6.72 -2.26
CA GLY A 87 3.91 -7.79 -1.35
C GLY A 87 5.42 -8.04 -1.33
N ARG A 88 6.19 -7.42 -2.22
CA ARG A 88 7.67 -7.56 -2.29
C ARG A 88 8.38 -6.23 -2.18
N ALA A 89 7.84 -5.22 -2.85
CA ALA A 89 8.61 -4.05 -3.24
C ALA A 89 8.99 -3.12 -2.08
N PRO A 90 8.15 -2.81 -1.07
CA PRO A 90 8.55 -1.94 0.03
C PRO A 90 9.76 -2.45 0.81
N GLY A 91 9.75 -3.73 1.19
CA GLY A 91 10.87 -4.36 1.90
C GLY A 91 12.13 -4.48 1.05
N MET A 92 11.98 -4.82 -0.24
CA MET A 92 13.10 -4.97 -1.15
C MET A 92 13.73 -3.62 -1.55
N ALA A 93 12.89 -2.60 -1.77
CA ALA A 93 13.32 -1.32 -2.30
C ALA A 93 13.68 -0.32 -1.20
N PHE A 94 12.92 -0.21 -0.14
CA PHE A 94 13.05 0.89 0.82
C PHE A 94 13.74 0.49 2.12
N ALA A 95 13.41 -0.67 2.70
CA ALA A 95 13.94 -1.08 4.00
C ALA A 95 15.47 -1.11 4.05
N PRO A 96 16.21 -1.57 3.01
CA PRO A 96 17.67 -1.60 3.04
C PRO A 96 18.34 -0.23 3.19
N TYR A 97 17.64 0.84 2.84
CA TYR A 97 18.17 2.21 2.86
C TYR A 97 17.62 3.06 4.01
N CYS A 98 16.80 2.47 4.89
CA CYS A 98 16.29 3.14 6.08
C CYS A 98 17.42 3.43 7.07
N SER A 99 17.37 4.62 7.68
CA SER A 99 18.32 5.07 8.70
C SER A 99 17.68 5.28 10.07
N LEU A 100 16.38 4.98 10.19
CA LEU A 100 15.59 5.13 11.41
C LEU A 100 14.96 3.79 11.81
N PRO A 101 15.18 3.29 13.04
CA PRO A 101 14.62 2.01 13.49
C PRO A 101 13.09 1.95 13.43
N GLU A 102 12.42 3.03 13.80
CA GLU A 102 10.95 3.14 13.76
C GLU A 102 10.38 3.05 12.34
N LEU A 103 11.11 3.57 11.35
CA LEU A 103 10.69 3.50 9.95
C LEU A 103 10.94 2.08 9.38
N GLU A 104 12.08 1.47 9.71
CA GLU A 104 12.38 0.09 9.32
C GLU A 104 11.33 -0.88 9.87
N ALA A 105 11.02 -0.79 11.18
CA ALA A 105 9.97 -1.61 11.81
C ALA A 105 8.61 -1.42 11.12
N CYS A 106 8.25 -0.18 10.82
CA CYS A 106 7.01 0.16 10.15
C CYS A 106 6.93 -0.49 8.75
N MET A 107 8.02 -0.47 7.98
CA MET A 107 8.09 -1.10 6.66
C MET A 107 8.02 -2.62 6.72
N ASN A 108 8.63 -3.24 7.72
CA ASN A 108 8.60 -4.70 7.90
C ASN A 108 7.17 -5.19 8.19
N VAL A 109 6.44 -4.47 9.03
CA VAL A 109 5.02 -4.79 9.30
C VAL A 109 4.15 -4.50 8.08
N TRP A 110 4.37 -3.40 7.38
CA TRP A 110 3.71 -3.10 6.11
C TRP A 110 3.84 -4.26 5.13
N GLN A 111 5.05 -4.74 4.88
CA GLN A 111 5.26 -5.87 3.98
C GLN A 111 4.58 -7.16 4.45
N MET A 112 4.50 -7.40 5.76
CA MET A 112 3.74 -8.52 6.31
C MET A 112 2.25 -8.41 5.97
N MET A 113 1.65 -7.22 6.10
CA MET A 113 0.24 -6.98 5.76
C MET A 113 -0.03 -7.18 4.27
N GLU A 114 0.85 -6.71 3.40
CA GLU A 114 0.76 -6.92 1.95
C GLU A 114 0.76 -8.41 1.55
N MET A 115 1.52 -9.22 2.27
CA MET A 115 1.50 -10.68 2.08
C MET A 115 0.12 -11.26 2.47
N ILE A 116 -0.52 -10.74 3.53
CA ILE A 116 -1.88 -11.13 3.92
C ILE A 116 -2.88 -10.74 2.81
N HIS A 117 -2.76 -9.55 2.22
CA HIS A 117 -3.59 -9.11 1.11
C HIS A 117 -3.48 -10.04 -0.09
N SER A 118 -2.27 -10.35 -0.55
CA SER A 118 -2.03 -11.28 -1.65
C SER A 118 -2.64 -12.68 -1.41
N ARG A 119 -2.51 -13.20 -0.17
CA ARG A 119 -3.13 -14.47 0.24
C ARG A 119 -4.66 -14.38 0.23
N SER A 120 -5.22 -13.24 0.57
CA SER A 120 -6.66 -13.00 0.64
C SER A 120 -7.32 -13.11 -0.73
N TYR A 121 -6.71 -12.56 -1.77
CA TYR A 121 -7.21 -12.74 -3.13
C TYR A 121 -7.17 -14.19 -3.58
N THR A 122 -6.11 -14.92 -3.24
CA THR A 122 -6.04 -16.37 -3.51
C THR A 122 -7.15 -17.11 -2.77
N TYR A 123 -7.45 -16.73 -1.53
CA TYR A 123 -8.54 -17.31 -0.75
C TYR A 123 -9.90 -17.04 -1.39
N ILE A 124 -10.16 -15.80 -1.82
CA ILE A 124 -11.38 -15.46 -2.58
C ILE A 124 -11.47 -16.34 -3.83
N MET A 125 -10.43 -16.41 -4.64
CA MET A 125 -10.46 -17.17 -5.89
C MET A 125 -10.73 -18.65 -5.67
N LYS A 126 -10.11 -19.29 -4.70
CA LYS A 126 -10.34 -20.71 -4.36
C LYS A 126 -11.77 -21.00 -3.92
N ASN A 127 -12.44 -20.05 -3.29
CA ASN A 127 -13.80 -20.25 -2.79
C ASN A 127 -14.87 -19.86 -3.83
N VAL A 128 -14.59 -18.94 -4.72
CA VAL A 128 -15.56 -18.39 -5.68
C VAL A 128 -15.55 -19.17 -7.00
N TYR A 129 -14.37 -19.46 -7.56
CA TYR A 129 -14.23 -20.10 -8.86
C TYR A 129 -14.14 -21.62 -8.75
N SER A 130 -14.58 -22.32 -9.79
CA SER A 130 -14.44 -23.78 -9.88
C SER A 130 -13.00 -24.19 -10.14
N ASP A 131 -12.30 -23.43 -10.97
CA ASP A 131 -10.89 -23.53 -11.24
C ASP A 131 -10.23 -22.13 -11.12
N PRO A 132 -9.52 -21.84 -10.03
CA PRO A 132 -8.82 -20.57 -9.87
C PRO A 132 -7.74 -20.31 -10.92
N SER A 133 -7.15 -21.35 -11.53
CA SER A 133 -6.08 -21.21 -12.51
C SER A 133 -6.57 -20.50 -13.77
N GLU A 134 -7.83 -20.72 -14.18
CA GLU A 134 -8.44 -20.00 -15.31
C GLU A 134 -8.41 -18.47 -15.14
N VAL A 135 -8.42 -17.98 -13.89
CA VAL A 135 -8.33 -16.56 -13.58
C VAL A 135 -6.87 -16.12 -13.46
N PHE A 136 -6.06 -16.86 -12.69
CA PHE A 136 -4.67 -16.50 -12.45
C PHE A 136 -3.83 -16.47 -13.73
N ASP A 137 -3.96 -17.50 -14.58
CA ASP A 137 -3.15 -17.65 -15.79
C ASP A 137 -3.42 -16.55 -16.82
N THR A 138 -4.62 -15.95 -16.77
CA THR A 138 -5.03 -14.88 -17.68
C THR A 138 -4.78 -13.45 -17.15
N ILE A 139 -4.19 -13.28 -15.96
CA ILE A 139 -3.85 -11.95 -15.44
C ILE A 139 -2.79 -11.27 -16.30
N LEU A 140 -1.75 -12.02 -16.68
CA LEU A 140 -0.63 -11.52 -17.49
C LEU A 140 -0.97 -11.41 -19.00
N GLU A 141 -2.15 -11.82 -19.41
CA GLU A 141 -2.63 -11.69 -20.79
C GLU A 141 -3.41 -10.37 -21.00
N ASP A 142 -3.79 -9.67 -19.95
CA ASP A 142 -4.54 -8.40 -20.05
C ASP A 142 -3.59 -7.20 -20.07
N ASP A 143 -3.32 -6.66 -21.25
CA ASP A 143 -2.46 -5.50 -21.48
C ASP A 143 -2.87 -4.28 -20.62
N ARG A 144 -4.16 -4.13 -20.30
CA ARG A 144 -4.66 -3.02 -19.48
C ARG A 144 -4.19 -3.14 -18.02
N ILE A 145 -4.13 -4.37 -17.51
CA ILE A 145 -3.61 -4.66 -16.17
C ILE A 145 -2.10 -4.46 -16.16
N LEU A 146 -1.39 -4.98 -17.18
CA LEU A 146 0.06 -4.85 -17.32
C LEU A 146 0.49 -3.39 -17.45
N GLU A 147 -0.21 -2.57 -18.24
CA GLU A 147 0.07 -1.14 -18.39
C GLU A 147 0.07 -0.42 -17.03
N ARG A 148 -0.95 -0.69 -16.20
CA ARG A 148 -1.08 -0.06 -14.89
C ARG A 148 0.00 -0.51 -13.91
N ALA A 149 0.31 -1.80 -13.89
CA ALA A 149 1.36 -2.35 -13.03
C ALA A 149 2.75 -1.85 -13.45
N SER A 150 2.99 -1.64 -14.75
CA SER A 150 4.30 -1.25 -15.29
C SER A 150 4.79 0.10 -14.76
N ASN A 151 3.90 1.06 -14.53
CA ASN A 151 4.26 2.38 -14.01
C ASN A 151 4.84 2.29 -12.60
N VAL A 152 4.23 1.49 -11.73
CA VAL A 152 4.69 1.29 -10.35
C VAL A 152 5.94 0.43 -10.34
N THR A 153 5.91 -0.72 -11.01
CA THR A 153 7.06 -1.64 -11.13
C THR A 153 8.27 -0.92 -11.71
N GLY A 154 8.08 -0.15 -12.79
CA GLY A 154 9.16 0.60 -13.41
C GLY A 154 9.78 1.68 -12.52
N ALA A 155 9.02 2.28 -11.60
CA ALA A 155 9.56 3.21 -10.61
C ALA A 155 10.42 2.50 -9.56
N TYR A 156 9.95 1.35 -9.07
CA TYR A 156 10.72 0.50 -8.16
C TYR A 156 12.00 -0.01 -8.81
N ASP A 157 11.92 -0.59 -10.00
CA ASP A 157 13.08 -1.13 -10.72
C ASP A 157 14.15 -0.08 -10.99
N LYS A 158 13.73 1.12 -11.43
CA LYS A 158 14.67 2.24 -11.64
C LYS A 158 15.38 2.66 -10.36
N PHE A 159 14.66 2.66 -9.23
CA PHE A 159 15.26 2.98 -7.94
C PHE A 159 16.21 1.87 -7.48
N VAL A 160 15.74 0.61 -7.42
CA VAL A 160 16.53 -0.55 -6.96
C VAL A 160 17.80 -0.73 -7.77
N ASN A 161 17.70 -0.68 -9.10
CA ASN A 161 18.87 -0.81 -9.97
C ASN A 161 19.90 0.32 -9.73
N SER A 162 19.43 1.56 -9.53
CA SER A 162 20.34 2.68 -9.24
C SER A 162 20.93 2.58 -7.83
N ALA A 163 20.18 2.11 -6.87
CA ALA A 163 20.65 1.90 -5.51
C ALA A 163 21.73 0.80 -5.45
N HIS A 164 21.56 -0.30 -6.19
CA HIS A 164 22.59 -1.33 -6.32
C HIS A 164 23.85 -0.81 -6.99
N GLN A 165 23.74 0.00 -8.06
CA GLN A 165 24.89 0.62 -8.71
C GLN A 165 25.62 1.59 -7.77
N TYR A 166 24.87 2.37 -7.00
CA TYR A 166 25.43 3.29 -6.01
C TYR A 166 26.16 2.53 -4.90
N ASP A 167 25.60 1.46 -4.36
CA ASP A 167 26.23 0.61 -3.35
C ASP A 167 27.52 -0.02 -3.88
N GLN A 168 27.50 -0.57 -5.10
CA GLN A 168 28.70 -1.14 -5.74
C GLN A 168 29.80 -0.10 -5.93
N SER A 169 29.44 1.10 -6.41
CA SER A 169 30.41 2.18 -6.61
C SER A 169 31.02 2.66 -5.30
N ASN A 170 30.29 2.66 -4.21
CA ASN A 170 30.77 3.03 -2.88
C ASN A 170 31.60 1.94 -2.20
N TRP A 171 31.33 0.66 -2.49
CA TRP A 171 32.09 -0.44 -1.90
C TRP A 171 33.54 -0.48 -2.38
N TRP A 172 33.81 -0.02 -3.60
CA TRP A 172 35.16 0.15 -4.15
C TRP A 172 35.86 1.44 -3.69
N ARG A 173 35.14 2.33 -2.99
CA ARG A 173 35.62 3.68 -2.61
C ARG A 173 36.28 3.79 -1.26
N GLU A 174 36.28 2.76 -0.41
CA GLU A 174 37.04 2.81 0.85
C GLU A 174 38.55 3.03 0.61
N ASP A 175 39.07 2.68 -0.57
CA ASP A 175 40.46 2.91 -1.00
C ASP A 175 40.62 3.94 -2.12
N TRP A 176 39.55 4.56 -2.63
CA TRP A 176 39.63 5.40 -3.83
C TRP A 176 39.31 6.88 -3.54
N LYS A 177 40.37 7.69 -3.38
CA LYS A 177 40.30 9.18 -3.33
C LYS A 177 40.14 9.81 -4.71
N GLY A 178 39.32 9.28 -5.57
CA GLY A 178 39.10 9.78 -6.92
C GLY A 178 37.72 10.41 -7.07
N SER A 179 37.72 11.70 -7.38
CA SER A 179 36.56 12.51 -7.69
C SER A 179 35.75 11.93 -8.84
N TYR A 180 34.58 11.40 -8.55
CA TYR A 180 33.46 11.38 -9.49
C TYR A 180 32.21 11.88 -8.75
N ASN A 181 31.34 12.58 -9.45
CA ASN A 181 30.11 13.27 -9.03
C ASN A 181 29.26 12.56 -7.98
N SER A 182 29.82 12.18 -6.83
CA SER A 182 29.14 11.44 -5.76
C SER A 182 27.89 12.17 -5.24
N GLU A 183 27.93 13.51 -5.23
CA GLU A 183 26.78 14.31 -4.81
C GLU A 183 25.66 14.32 -5.86
N LEU A 184 26.01 14.43 -7.14
CA LEU A 184 25.03 14.42 -8.23
C LEU A 184 24.38 13.04 -8.39
N GLU A 185 25.17 11.97 -8.31
CA GLU A 185 24.67 10.59 -8.35
C GLU A 185 23.76 10.29 -7.14
N ARG A 186 24.14 10.77 -5.95
CA ARG A 186 23.34 10.64 -4.74
C ARG A 186 22.03 11.41 -4.84
N LYS A 187 22.04 12.64 -5.32
CA LYS A 187 20.84 13.45 -5.56
C LYS A 187 19.90 12.76 -6.56
N GLU A 188 20.44 12.19 -7.65
CA GLU A 188 19.65 11.48 -8.63
C GLU A 188 19.06 10.17 -8.08
N LEU A 189 19.81 9.45 -7.24
CA LEU A 189 19.29 8.28 -6.53
C LEU A 189 18.15 8.65 -5.59
N LYS A 190 18.30 9.73 -4.81
CA LYS A 190 17.23 10.26 -3.95
C LYS A 190 16.00 10.71 -4.75
N ARG A 191 16.20 11.28 -5.95
CA ARG A 191 15.11 11.61 -6.87
C ARG A 191 14.33 10.36 -7.30
N LYS A 192 15.02 9.27 -7.61
CA LYS A 192 14.38 7.99 -7.96
C LYS A 192 13.65 7.40 -6.76
N LEU A 193 14.20 7.50 -5.56
CA LEU A 193 13.50 7.13 -4.33
C LEU A 193 12.22 7.95 -4.15
N TYR A 194 12.28 9.27 -4.32
CA TYR A 194 11.11 10.15 -4.25
C TYR A 194 10.02 9.71 -5.22
N ARG A 195 10.39 9.46 -6.48
CA ARG A 195 9.45 8.99 -7.51
C ARG A 195 8.86 7.62 -7.19
N ALA A 196 9.65 6.71 -6.62
CA ALA A 196 9.15 5.40 -6.20
C ALA A 196 8.11 5.53 -5.08
N VAL A 197 8.43 6.26 -4.00
CA VAL A 197 7.51 6.48 -2.87
C VAL A 197 6.24 7.23 -3.32
N ALA A 198 6.37 8.22 -4.22
CA ALA A 198 5.22 8.94 -4.77
C ALA A 198 4.31 8.03 -5.61
N ASN A 199 4.88 7.13 -6.43
CA ASN A 199 4.09 6.15 -7.20
C ASN A 199 3.38 5.15 -6.28
N VAL A 200 4.02 4.73 -5.18
CA VAL A 200 3.36 3.88 -4.16
C VAL A 200 2.20 4.64 -3.50
N ASN A 201 2.41 5.89 -3.11
CA ASN A 201 1.34 6.73 -2.55
C ASN A 201 0.14 6.87 -3.50
N ILE A 202 0.41 6.99 -4.80
CA ILE A 202 -0.62 7.04 -5.86
C ILE A 202 -1.33 5.68 -5.98
N LEU A 203 -0.60 4.57 -5.95
CA LEU A 203 -1.14 3.23 -6.02
C LEU A 203 -2.09 2.98 -4.83
N GLU A 204 -1.58 3.11 -3.62
CA GLU A 204 -2.31 2.91 -2.37
C GLU A 204 -3.50 3.88 -2.23
N GLY A 205 -3.31 5.12 -2.67
CA GLY A 205 -4.26 6.20 -2.48
C GLY A 205 -5.33 6.34 -3.56
N ILE A 206 -5.08 5.89 -4.79
CA ILE A 206 -5.99 6.07 -5.93
C ILE A 206 -6.39 4.74 -6.53
N ARG A 207 -5.45 3.93 -7.03
CA ARG A 207 -5.75 2.72 -7.78
C ARG A 207 -6.53 1.71 -6.95
N PHE A 208 -6.12 1.46 -5.73
CA PHE A 208 -6.85 0.59 -4.81
C PHE A 208 -8.22 1.14 -4.45
N TYR A 209 -8.35 2.42 -4.18
CA TYR A 209 -9.64 3.01 -3.81
C TYR A 209 -10.68 2.93 -4.93
N VAL A 210 -10.27 3.08 -6.18
CA VAL A 210 -11.13 2.87 -7.35
C VAL A 210 -11.56 1.41 -7.42
N SER A 211 -10.62 0.51 -7.24
CA SER A 211 -10.85 -0.93 -7.25
C SER A 211 -11.76 -1.36 -6.09
N PHE A 212 -11.52 -0.85 -4.87
CA PHE A 212 -12.36 -1.15 -3.71
C PHE A 212 -13.81 -0.71 -3.90
N ALA A 213 -14.06 0.45 -4.52
CA ALA A 213 -15.41 0.90 -4.81
C ALA A 213 -16.19 -0.12 -5.65
N CYS A 214 -15.55 -0.78 -6.61
CA CYS A 214 -16.18 -1.84 -7.40
C CYS A 214 -16.55 -3.06 -6.54
N SER A 215 -15.66 -3.48 -5.64
CA SER A 215 -15.92 -4.61 -4.74
C SER A 215 -17.04 -4.29 -3.73
N PHE A 216 -17.03 -3.08 -3.17
CA PHE A 216 -18.04 -2.66 -2.21
C PHE A 216 -19.44 -2.50 -2.83
N ALA A 217 -19.52 -2.13 -4.12
CA ALA A 217 -20.78 -2.07 -4.84
C ALA A 217 -21.52 -3.43 -4.85
N PHE A 218 -20.80 -4.55 -4.90
CA PHE A 218 -21.41 -5.87 -4.71
C PHE A 218 -21.97 -6.05 -3.32
N GLY A 219 -21.21 -5.66 -2.28
CA GLY A 219 -21.66 -5.71 -0.89
C GLY A 219 -22.92 -4.88 -0.63
N GLU A 220 -23.02 -3.67 -1.22
CA GLU A 220 -24.24 -2.84 -1.18
C GLU A 220 -25.46 -3.57 -1.76
N LEU A 221 -25.26 -4.39 -2.77
CA LEU A 221 -26.32 -5.22 -3.37
C LEU A 221 -26.57 -6.54 -2.66
N LYS A 222 -25.92 -6.79 -1.51
CA LYS A 222 -25.96 -8.05 -0.77
C LYS A 222 -25.50 -9.25 -1.57
N LEU A 223 -24.59 -9.02 -2.50
CA LEU A 223 -23.90 -10.01 -3.33
C LEU A 223 -22.42 -10.05 -2.96
N MET A 224 -21.78 -11.21 -3.04
CA MET A 224 -20.35 -11.35 -2.76
C MET A 224 -19.93 -10.72 -1.42
N GLU A 225 -20.77 -10.83 -0.40
CA GLU A 225 -20.59 -10.13 0.87
C GLU A 225 -19.31 -10.55 1.61
N GLY A 226 -18.93 -11.82 1.52
CA GLY A 226 -17.68 -12.31 2.10
C GLY A 226 -16.45 -11.70 1.41
N SER A 227 -16.45 -11.66 0.08
CA SER A 227 -15.41 -10.99 -0.71
C SER A 227 -15.34 -9.50 -0.39
N ALA A 228 -16.49 -8.80 -0.35
CA ALA A 228 -16.56 -7.39 0.02
C ALA A 228 -16.00 -7.15 1.44
N LYS A 229 -16.27 -8.05 2.39
CA LYS A 229 -15.73 -7.98 3.76
C LYS A 229 -14.21 -8.12 3.78
N ILE A 230 -13.65 -9.09 3.06
CA ILE A 230 -12.20 -9.25 2.93
C ILE A 230 -11.59 -7.98 2.34
N ILE A 231 -12.15 -7.45 1.25
CA ILE A 231 -11.66 -6.21 0.62
C ILE A 231 -11.78 -5.02 1.59
N SER A 232 -12.77 -4.98 2.47
CA SER A 232 -12.87 -3.91 3.49
C SER A 232 -11.77 -3.98 4.55
N LEU A 233 -11.32 -5.19 4.92
CA LEU A 233 -10.17 -5.38 5.81
C LEU A 233 -8.87 -4.93 5.13
N ILE A 234 -8.69 -5.30 3.86
CA ILE A 234 -7.56 -4.80 3.04
C ILE A 234 -7.60 -3.27 2.97
N ALA A 235 -8.73 -2.66 2.63
CA ALA A 235 -8.87 -1.20 2.53
C ALA A 235 -8.57 -0.46 3.86
N ARG A 236 -8.86 -1.09 5.00
CA ARG A 236 -8.48 -0.57 6.32
C ARG A 236 -6.95 -0.52 6.47
N ASP A 237 -6.28 -1.59 6.06
CA ASP A 237 -4.83 -1.68 6.14
C ASP A 237 -4.17 -0.71 5.15
N GLU A 238 -4.73 -0.56 3.94
CA GLU A 238 -4.26 0.42 2.95
C GLU A 238 -4.33 1.87 3.44
N ASN A 239 -5.23 2.19 4.36
CA ASN A 239 -5.21 3.50 5.03
C ASN A 239 -3.92 3.71 5.85
N GLN A 240 -3.36 2.66 6.46
CA GLN A 240 -2.11 2.72 7.21
C GLN A 240 -0.91 2.85 6.25
N HIS A 241 -0.89 2.05 5.18
CA HIS A 241 0.15 2.10 4.15
C HIS A 241 0.22 3.47 3.48
N LEU A 242 -0.93 4.01 3.12
CA LEU A 242 -1.05 5.38 2.60
C LEU A 242 -0.52 6.42 3.60
N ALA A 243 -0.81 6.25 4.90
CA ALA A 243 -0.30 7.15 5.94
C ALA A 243 1.23 7.06 6.06
N ILE A 244 1.85 5.90 5.88
CA ILE A 244 3.31 5.74 5.86
C ILE A 244 3.91 6.61 4.75
N THR A 245 3.47 6.41 3.50
CA THR A 245 4.00 7.14 2.35
C THR A 245 3.71 8.64 2.43
N GLN A 246 2.54 9.04 2.95
CA GLN A 246 2.22 10.46 3.20
C GLN A 246 3.15 11.10 4.25
N ASN A 247 3.47 10.38 5.32
CA ASN A 247 4.42 10.87 6.33
C ASN A 247 5.82 11.02 5.73
N ILE A 248 6.29 10.06 4.94
CA ILE A 248 7.58 10.15 4.26
C ILE A 248 7.63 11.39 3.36
N LEU A 249 6.68 11.54 2.43
CA LEU A 249 6.62 12.67 1.48
C LEU A 249 6.51 14.02 2.20
N ASN A 250 5.70 14.10 3.24
CA ASN A 250 5.54 15.33 4.03
C ASN A 250 6.79 15.68 4.85
N ASN A 251 7.50 14.70 5.42
CA ASN A 251 8.73 14.93 6.17
C ASN A 251 9.84 15.42 5.26
N TRP A 252 9.97 14.85 4.05
CA TRP A 252 10.91 15.37 3.05
C TRP A 252 10.59 16.82 2.68
N ARG A 253 9.34 17.14 2.44
CA ARG A 253 8.92 18.52 2.14
C ARG A 253 9.19 19.49 3.29
N LYS A 254 9.16 19.01 4.54
CA LYS A 254 9.35 19.82 5.76
C LYS A 254 10.81 19.95 6.21
N GLY A 255 11.75 19.24 5.60
CA GLY A 255 13.18 19.40 5.86
C GLY A 255 13.86 18.22 6.58
N ASP A 256 13.36 17.01 6.47
CA ASP A 256 14.07 15.82 6.97
C ASP A 256 15.49 15.71 6.40
N ASP A 257 15.62 16.02 5.13
CA ASP A 257 16.87 16.02 4.37
C ASP A 257 16.87 17.24 3.44
N PRO A 258 17.86 18.14 3.50
CA PRO A 258 17.93 19.34 2.65
C PRO A 258 17.88 19.02 1.15
N GLU A 259 18.57 17.97 0.68
CA GLU A 259 18.53 17.58 -0.74
C GLU A 259 17.12 17.12 -1.16
N MET A 260 16.40 16.45 -0.27
CA MET A 260 15.02 16.03 -0.53
C MET A 260 14.05 17.19 -0.61
N VAL A 261 14.28 18.28 0.17
CA VAL A 261 13.47 19.51 0.04
C VAL A 261 13.57 20.09 -1.37
N ASP A 262 14.76 20.11 -1.93
CA ASP A 262 14.98 20.62 -3.29
C ASP A 262 14.38 19.68 -4.34
N ILE A 263 14.56 18.37 -4.16
CA ILE A 263 13.98 17.35 -5.05
C ILE A 263 12.45 17.46 -5.06
N VAL A 264 11.79 17.62 -3.91
CA VAL A 264 10.33 17.79 -3.84
C VAL A 264 9.86 18.99 -4.66
N LYS A 265 10.59 20.10 -4.62
CA LYS A 265 10.28 21.30 -5.43
C LYS A 265 10.52 21.07 -6.93
N GLU A 266 11.67 20.47 -7.26
CA GLU A 266 12.04 20.16 -8.65
C GLU A 266 11.06 19.17 -9.31
N GLU A 267 10.52 18.24 -8.52
CA GLU A 267 9.65 17.16 -8.99
C GLU A 267 8.14 17.48 -8.93
N GLU A 268 7.75 18.70 -8.53
CA GLU A 268 6.33 19.07 -8.40
C GLU A 268 5.54 18.85 -9.70
N GLN A 269 6.06 19.27 -10.83
CA GLN A 269 5.39 19.12 -12.13
C GLN A 269 5.29 17.64 -12.55
N TRP A 270 6.35 16.87 -12.30
CA TRP A 270 6.33 15.43 -12.52
C TRP A 270 5.26 14.74 -11.66
N LEU A 271 5.18 15.10 -10.37
CA LEU A 271 4.21 14.54 -9.43
C LEU A 271 2.77 14.82 -9.90
N ILE A 272 2.46 16.08 -10.24
CA ILE A 272 1.15 16.46 -10.76
C ILE A 272 0.81 15.66 -12.02
N GLN A 273 1.78 15.48 -12.93
CA GLN A 273 1.57 14.71 -14.14
C GLN A 273 1.36 13.22 -13.85
N ALA A 274 2.08 12.64 -12.87
CA ALA A 274 1.88 11.25 -12.42
C ALA A 274 0.45 11.03 -11.89
N PHE A 275 -0.07 11.96 -11.08
CA PHE A 275 -1.47 11.93 -10.62
C PHE A 275 -2.45 11.98 -11.80
N LYS A 276 -2.25 12.89 -12.75
CA LYS A 276 -3.12 13.03 -13.93
C LYS A 276 -3.13 11.77 -14.79
N ASN A 277 -1.94 11.23 -15.09
CA ASN A 277 -1.81 10.00 -15.87
C ASN A 277 -2.56 8.84 -15.20
N THR A 278 -2.39 8.70 -13.88
CA THR A 278 -3.10 7.67 -13.12
C THR A 278 -4.62 7.84 -13.18
N VAL A 279 -5.11 9.06 -13.01
CA VAL A 279 -6.56 9.33 -13.12
C VAL A 279 -7.08 8.99 -14.52
N ASP A 280 -6.35 9.34 -15.57
CA ASP A 280 -6.74 9.03 -16.95
C ASP A 280 -6.72 7.50 -17.22
N GLU A 281 -5.76 6.78 -16.66
CA GLU A 281 -5.69 5.32 -16.73
C GLU A 281 -6.87 4.67 -16.00
N GLU A 282 -7.20 5.14 -14.78
CA GLU A 282 -8.32 4.60 -14.01
C GLU A 282 -9.69 4.96 -14.63
N LYS A 283 -9.81 6.10 -15.33
CA LYS A 283 -11.00 6.40 -16.12
C LYS A 283 -11.20 5.43 -17.28
N ARG A 284 -10.12 5.13 -18.03
CA ARG A 284 -10.19 4.11 -19.11
C ARG A 284 -10.51 2.73 -18.55
N TRP A 285 -10.02 2.42 -17.34
CA TRP A 285 -10.37 1.17 -16.65
C TRP A 285 -11.86 1.13 -16.28
N ALA A 286 -12.43 2.23 -15.78
CA ALA A 286 -13.85 2.33 -15.51
C ALA A 286 -14.70 2.08 -16.77
N GLU A 287 -14.33 2.68 -17.90
CA GLU A 287 -14.99 2.42 -19.19
C GLU A 287 -14.93 0.95 -19.59
N TYR A 288 -13.78 0.30 -19.40
CA TYR A 288 -13.64 -1.13 -19.69
C TYR A 288 -14.47 -2.02 -18.75
N LEU A 289 -14.48 -1.72 -17.46
CA LEU A 289 -15.27 -2.49 -16.48
C LEU A 289 -16.77 -2.45 -16.79
N PHE A 290 -17.28 -1.31 -17.19
CA PHE A 290 -18.71 -1.08 -17.42
C PHE A 290 -19.13 -1.14 -18.90
N LYS A 291 -18.28 -1.65 -19.81
CA LYS A 291 -18.54 -1.71 -21.24
C LYS A 291 -19.80 -2.49 -21.63
N ASP A 292 -20.15 -3.53 -20.87
CA ASP A 292 -21.28 -4.43 -21.12
C ASP A 292 -22.49 -4.11 -20.23
N GLY A 293 -22.38 -3.13 -19.34
CA GLY A 293 -23.46 -2.69 -18.46
C GLY A 293 -22.98 -2.20 -17.10
N SER A 294 -23.86 -1.54 -16.38
CA SER A 294 -23.59 -0.96 -15.06
C SER A 294 -24.23 -1.76 -13.94
N MET A 295 -23.82 -1.44 -12.71
CA MET A 295 -24.44 -1.93 -11.49
C MET A 295 -25.35 -0.86 -10.88
N ILE A 296 -26.33 -1.26 -10.08
CA ILE A 296 -27.12 -0.30 -9.30
C ILE A 296 -26.17 0.45 -8.36
N GLY A 297 -26.19 1.78 -8.43
CA GLY A 297 -25.35 2.66 -7.61
C GLY A 297 -23.90 2.85 -8.11
N LEU A 298 -23.48 2.18 -9.19
CA LEU A 298 -22.14 2.32 -9.76
C LEU A 298 -22.13 2.15 -11.30
N ASN A 299 -21.57 3.12 -11.98
CA ASN A 299 -21.31 3.11 -13.42
C ASN A 299 -19.97 3.79 -13.73
N ASP A 300 -19.57 3.76 -14.99
CA ASP A 300 -18.32 4.37 -15.48
C ASP A 300 -18.21 5.87 -15.10
N LYS A 301 -19.26 6.65 -15.27
CA LYS A 301 -19.25 8.10 -15.00
C LYS A 301 -19.11 8.42 -13.52
N LEU A 302 -19.84 7.71 -12.65
CA LEU A 302 -19.72 7.89 -11.21
C LEU A 302 -18.33 7.48 -10.71
N LEU A 303 -17.79 6.37 -11.24
CA LEU A 303 -16.45 5.92 -10.87
C LEU A 303 -15.39 6.91 -11.36
N GLN A 304 -15.51 7.47 -12.56
CA GLN A 304 -14.59 8.51 -13.07
C GLN A 304 -14.63 9.79 -12.20
N GLN A 305 -15.79 10.24 -11.76
CA GLN A 305 -15.91 11.37 -10.82
C GLN A 305 -15.28 11.05 -9.47
N TYR A 306 -15.45 9.81 -8.99
CA TYR A 306 -14.86 9.36 -7.74
C TYR A 306 -13.32 9.33 -7.81
N VAL A 307 -12.73 8.90 -8.92
CA VAL A 307 -11.28 8.94 -9.15
C VAL A 307 -10.73 10.35 -9.00
N GLU A 308 -11.34 11.35 -9.62
CA GLU A 308 -10.93 12.76 -9.52
C GLU A 308 -11.03 13.29 -8.08
N TRP A 309 -12.12 12.94 -7.40
CA TRP A 309 -12.34 13.33 -6.02
C TRP A 309 -11.30 12.73 -5.07
N VAL A 310 -11.00 11.43 -5.23
CA VAL A 310 -9.96 10.73 -4.46
C VAL A 310 -8.59 11.36 -4.75
N ALA A 311 -8.23 11.57 -6.03
CA ALA A 311 -6.95 12.17 -6.41
C ALA A 311 -6.73 13.53 -5.75
N ASN A 312 -7.76 14.39 -5.74
CA ASN A 312 -7.71 15.68 -5.06
C ASN A 312 -7.47 15.56 -3.55
N ARG A 313 -8.05 14.55 -2.89
CA ARG A 313 -7.81 14.31 -1.46
C ARG A 313 -6.38 13.87 -1.21
N ARG A 314 -5.84 12.99 -2.05
CA ARG A 314 -4.49 12.42 -1.90
C ARG A 314 -3.41 13.45 -2.13
N ILE A 315 -3.52 14.23 -3.19
CA ILE A 315 -2.53 15.27 -3.49
C ILE A 315 -2.51 16.39 -2.43
N ARG A 316 -3.67 16.73 -1.86
CA ARG A 316 -3.75 17.66 -0.71
C ARG A 316 -3.07 17.09 0.54
N ALA A 317 -3.24 15.80 0.81
CA ALA A 317 -2.66 15.15 1.99
C ALA A 317 -1.12 15.18 2.01
N ILE A 318 -0.50 15.24 0.83
CA ILE A 318 0.95 15.40 0.68
C ILE A 318 1.38 16.86 0.45
N GLY A 319 0.45 17.82 0.60
CA GLY A 319 0.73 19.26 0.70
C GLY A 319 0.70 20.04 -0.60
N PHE A 320 0.10 19.51 -1.67
CA PHE A 320 -0.06 20.21 -2.95
C PHE A 320 -1.52 20.65 -3.19
N LYS A 321 -1.71 21.50 -4.20
CA LYS A 321 -3.03 22.00 -4.57
C LYS A 321 -3.84 20.92 -5.30
N PRO A 322 -5.18 20.95 -5.20
CA PRO A 322 -6.03 20.04 -5.97
C PRO A 322 -5.85 20.25 -7.47
N ILE A 323 -6.01 19.17 -8.23
CA ILE A 323 -5.80 19.14 -9.69
C ILE A 323 -7.11 19.34 -10.45
N TYR A 324 -8.21 18.81 -9.90
CA TYR A 324 -9.52 18.76 -10.55
C TYR A 324 -10.50 19.71 -9.86
N ASP A 325 -11.43 20.27 -10.65
CA ASP A 325 -12.53 21.11 -10.14
C ASP A 325 -13.68 20.21 -9.62
N VAL A 326 -13.41 19.52 -8.51
CA VAL A 326 -14.38 18.67 -7.83
C VAL A 326 -14.50 19.12 -6.38
N PRO A 327 -15.74 19.42 -5.88
CA PRO A 327 -15.94 19.87 -4.52
C PRO A 327 -15.49 18.83 -3.48
N ALA A 328 -14.65 19.23 -2.53
CA ALA A 328 -14.07 18.33 -1.54
C ALA A 328 -15.10 17.61 -0.65
N ARG A 329 -16.27 18.24 -0.44
CA ARG A 329 -17.34 17.72 0.42
C ARG A 329 -18.30 16.76 -0.29
N ASN A 330 -18.30 16.72 -1.61
CA ASN A 330 -19.23 15.93 -2.40
C ASN A 330 -18.55 14.65 -2.87
N ASN A 331 -18.52 13.61 -2.02
CA ASN A 331 -18.12 12.30 -2.45
C ASN A 331 -19.12 11.77 -3.49
N PRO A 332 -18.71 11.47 -4.74
CA PRO A 332 -19.61 10.92 -5.76
C PRO A 332 -20.18 9.54 -5.41
N LEU A 333 -19.49 8.81 -4.53
CA LEU A 333 -19.88 7.48 -4.04
C LEU A 333 -19.94 7.49 -2.50
N PRO A 334 -20.91 8.19 -1.88
CA PRO A 334 -20.92 8.39 -0.42
C PRO A 334 -21.03 7.10 0.38
N TRP A 335 -21.62 6.06 -0.18
CA TRP A 335 -21.71 4.73 0.43
C TRP A 335 -20.35 4.03 0.59
N THR A 336 -19.30 4.46 -0.13
CA THR A 336 -17.93 3.90 0.08
C THR A 336 -17.35 4.26 1.44
N GLU A 337 -17.80 5.32 2.08
CA GLU A 337 -17.21 5.82 3.32
C GLU A 337 -17.33 4.83 4.48
N HIS A 338 -18.46 4.11 4.60
CA HIS A 338 -18.61 3.14 5.67
C HIS A 338 -17.78 1.86 5.46
N TRP A 339 -17.50 1.49 4.20
CA TRP A 339 -16.62 0.36 3.88
C TRP A 339 -15.15 0.65 4.14
N ILE A 340 -14.73 1.91 3.96
CA ILE A 340 -13.34 2.35 4.12
C ILE A 340 -13.07 2.78 5.57
N SER A 341 -14.11 3.15 6.32
CA SER A 341 -13.96 3.61 7.70
C SER A 341 -13.57 2.46 8.62
N SER A 342 -12.50 2.65 9.40
CA SER A 342 -12.14 1.74 10.49
C SER A 342 -13.12 1.78 11.67
N LYS A 343 -14.04 2.78 11.70
CA LYS A 343 -15.08 2.90 12.72
C LYS A 343 -16.20 1.91 12.44
N GLY A 344 -16.35 0.89 13.30
CA GLY A 344 -17.43 -0.10 13.21
C GLY A 344 -17.14 -1.31 12.31
N LEU A 345 -15.95 -1.43 11.73
CA LEU A 345 -15.48 -2.71 11.27
C LEU A 345 -15.40 -3.63 12.48
N GLN A 346 -16.16 -4.71 12.42
CA GLN A 346 -16.07 -5.76 13.43
C GLN A 346 -14.63 -6.26 13.42
N VAL A 347 -13.94 -5.99 14.51
CA VAL A 347 -12.59 -6.42 14.78
C VAL A 347 -12.57 -7.95 14.62
N ALA A 348 -11.56 -8.52 13.97
CA ALA A 348 -11.41 -9.97 13.96
C ALA A 348 -11.33 -10.47 15.41
N PRO A 349 -11.82 -11.68 15.74
CA PRO A 349 -11.80 -12.18 17.11
C PRO A 349 -10.45 -12.05 17.81
N GLN A 350 -9.38 -12.12 17.06
CA GLN A 350 -8.00 -11.97 17.53
C GLN A 350 -7.64 -10.53 17.94
N GLU A 351 -8.32 -9.52 17.42
CA GLU A 351 -8.07 -8.11 17.76
C GLU A 351 -8.76 -7.69 19.05
N THR A 352 -9.83 -8.40 19.45
CA THR A 352 -10.60 -8.10 20.65
C THR A 352 -10.05 -8.74 21.93
N GLU A 353 -9.17 -9.74 21.82
CA GLU A 353 -8.76 -10.60 22.93
C GLU A 353 -7.27 -10.53 23.29
N VAL A 354 -6.50 -9.59 22.74
CA VAL A 354 -5.05 -9.53 23.01
C VAL A 354 -4.74 -9.39 24.50
N GLU A 355 -5.55 -8.62 25.24
CA GLU A 355 -5.39 -8.47 26.69
C GLU A 355 -5.84 -9.71 27.46
N SER A 356 -6.95 -10.33 27.09
CA SER A 356 -7.44 -11.56 27.74
C SER A 356 -6.59 -12.79 27.39
N TYR A 357 -6.06 -12.85 26.18
CA TYR A 357 -5.14 -13.92 25.75
C TYR A 357 -3.82 -13.90 26.53
N ILE A 358 -3.24 -12.73 26.76
CA ILE A 358 -2.01 -12.57 27.55
C ILE A 358 -2.27 -12.96 29.00
N VAL A 359 -3.39 -12.54 29.59
CA VAL A 359 -3.78 -12.87 30.98
C VAL A 359 -4.10 -14.36 31.11
N GLY A 360 -4.82 -14.94 30.15
CA GLY A 360 -5.15 -16.37 30.17
C GLY A 360 -3.93 -17.28 30.05
N CYS A 361 -2.95 -16.92 29.22
CA CYS A 361 -1.71 -17.66 29.06
C CYS A 361 -0.84 -17.63 30.32
N LEU A 362 -0.79 -16.49 31.02
CA LEU A 362 -0.04 -16.34 32.28
C LEU A 362 -0.71 -17.09 33.44
N LEU A 363 -2.03 -17.14 33.50
CA LEU A 363 -2.77 -17.92 34.51
C LEU A 363 -2.56 -19.43 34.31
N TYR A 364 -2.56 -19.92 33.09
CA TYR A 364 -2.35 -21.35 32.80
C TYR A 364 -0.93 -21.85 33.16
N THR A 365 0.08 -20.97 33.04
CA THR A 365 1.45 -21.31 33.44
C THR A 365 1.68 -21.22 34.95
N SER A 366 0.88 -20.44 35.71
CA SER A 366 0.96 -20.41 37.17
C SER A 366 0.28 -21.61 37.84
N ASP A 367 -0.84 -22.07 37.27
CA ASP A 367 -1.58 -23.21 37.83
C ASP A 367 -0.87 -24.58 37.60
N ALA A 368 -0.03 -24.65 36.53
CA ALA A 368 0.76 -25.87 36.27
C ALA A 368 2.01 -26.00 37.16
N ALA A 369 2.43 -24.95 37.85
CA ALA A 369 3.59 -24.97 38.73
C ALA A 369 3.24 -25.30 40.20
N ASP A 370 1.97 -25.28 40.56
CA ASP A 370 1.48 -25.53 41.91
C ASP A 370 0.96 -26.99 42.13
N GLU A 371 1.04 -27.88 41.12
CA GLU A 371 0.64 -29.30 41.19
C GLU A 371 1.83 -30.29 41.17
N GLU A 372 3.08 -29.88 41.40
CA GLU A 372 4.20 -30.71 41.74
C GLU A 372 4.72 -30.29 43.17
#